data_182daaf19d889942b6f47ccd3f6399d5
#
_entry.id   182daaf19d889942b6f47ccd3f6399d5
#
_cell.length_a   1.000
_cell.length_b   1.000
_cell.length_c   1.000
_cell.angle_alpha   90.00
_cell.angle_beta   90.00
_cell.angle_gamma   90.00
#
_symmetry.space_group_name_H-M   'P 1'
#
loop_
_entity.id
_entity.type
_entity.pdbx_description
1 polymer ?
#
loop_
_entity_poly.entity_id
_entity_poly.type
_entity_poly.pdbx_seq_one_letter_code
_entity_poly.pdbx_strand_id
1 'polypeptide(L)'
;RAEGFRAGAEFFCLPSLELGRYTGFVQPIQPRPIRKLTLELEINRHHGDEDRAADEAGKLALRQRVAQEIYRTRCAQAETLAERELVYQLGGEVKGTLPKQLVAGNYFAEQREFNLRLQANNVNFDQYLKVRNQTVEQFRAELHAGAEQKLRGRLGLLLVAEKEQLWPTEAEVDAALAGWKGERTFPSNDRRKLRQGIASQRAAAFVRAHSTLTPPPAEPEIIEAAE
;
A
#
# COMPACT_ATOMS: atom_id res chain seq x y z
N ARG A 1 -51.54 28.84 -3.18
CA ARG A 1 -50.53 28.84 -2.11
C ARG A 1 -49.31 28.17 -2.64
N ALA A 2 -48.18 28.87 -2.82
CA ALA A 2 -46.93 28.30 -3.23
C ALA A 2 -46.34 27.61 -1.98
N GLU A 3 -46.25 26.28 -2.03
CA GLU A 3 -45.48 25.52 -1.02
C GLU A 3 -44.00 25.76 -1.25
N GLY A 4 -43.35 26.41 -0.28
CA GLY A 4 -41.95 26.67 -0.32
C GLY A 4 -41.17 25.38 -0.06
N PHE A 5 -40.19 25.08 -0.94
CA PHE A 5 -39.24 23.96 -0.76
C PHE A 5 -38.13 24.41 0.19
N ARG A 6 -37.86 23.66 1.25
CA ARG A 6 -36.70 23.84 2.12
C ARG A 6 -35.68 22.73 1.81
N ALA A 7 -34.53 23.10 1.32
CA ALA A 7 -33.39 22.19 1.19
C ALA A 7 -32.39 22.48 2.31
N GLY A 8 -32.02 21.45 3.06
CA GLY A 8 -30.94 21.50 4.04
C GLY A 8 -29.74 20.71 3.51
N ALA A 9 -28.54 21.24 3.65
CA ALA A 9 -27.31 20.53 3.34
C ALA A 9 -26.42 20.49 4.61
N GLU A 10 -25.99 19.29 5.00
CA GLU A 10 -24.98 19.13 6.04
C GLU A 10 -23.60 19.12 5.41
N PHE A 11 -22.74 20.03 5.85
CA PHE A 11 -21.34 20.08 5.43
C PHE A 11 -20.46 19.61 6.57
N PHE A 12 -19.64 18.58 6.28
CA PHE A 12 -18.62 18.15 7.22
C PHE A 12 -17.31 18.87 6.89
N CYS A 13 -16.89 19.75 7.78
CA CYS A 13 -15.54 20.31 7.72
C CYS A 13 -14.56 19.28 8.32
N LEU A 14 -13.42 19.09 7.66
CA LEU A 14 -12.33 18.39 8.31
C LEU A 14 -11.89 19.19 9.54
N PRO A 15 -11.80 18.56 10.71
CA PRO A 15 -11.27 19.23 11.89
C PRO A 15 -9.83 19.65 11.61
N SER A 16 -9.34 20.61 12.37
CA SER A 16 -7.93 20.98 12.35
C SER A 16 -7.11 19.76 12.76
N LEU A 17 -6.40 19.17 11.80
CA LEU A 17 -5.47 18.09 12.06
C LEU A 17 -4.09 18.69 12.28
N GLU A 18 -3.39 18.19 13.28
CA GLU A 18 -2.02 18.59 13.59
C GLU A 18 -1.07 17.52 13.06
N LEU A 19 -0.04 17.93 12.35
CA LEU A 19 1.02 17.06 11.88
C LEU A 19 2.18 17.09 12.85
N GLY A 20 2.48 15.94 13.47
CA GLY A 20 3.67 15.74 14.29
C GLY A 20 4.94 15.58 13.45
N ARG A 21 5.75 14.62 13.79
CA ARG A 21 6.96 14.26 13.04
C ARG A 21 6.60 13.67 11.68
N TYR A 22 7.26 14.13 10.61
CA TYR A 22 7.05 13.63 9.24
C TYR A 22 8.35 13.34 8.49
N THR A 23 9.48 13.40 9.20
CA THR A 23 10.81 13.05 8.70
C THR A 23 11.56 12.19 9.70
N GLY A 24 12.65 11.55 9.29
CA GLY A 24 13.49 10.74 10.17
C GLY A 24 12.85 9.42 10.61
N PHE A 25 11.90 8.89 9.84
CA PHE A 25 11.40 7.53 10.05
C PHE A 25 12.49 6.52 9.67
N VAL A 26 12.46 5.37 10.35
CA VAL A 26 13.35 4.24 10.05
C VAL A 26 12.48 3.02 9.80
N GLN A 27 12.66 2.40 8.65
CA GLN A 27 11.89 1.23 8.26
C GLN A 27 12.80 0.18 7.62
N PRO A 28 12.86 -1.06 8.12
CA PRO A 28 13.63 -2.12 7.49
C PRO A 28 12.92 -2.64 6.23
N ILE A 29 13.71 -2.93 5.20
CA ILE A 29 13.24 -3.69 4.04
C ILE A 29 13.36 -5.18 4.40
N GLN A 30 12.23 -5.86 4.55
CA GLN A 30 12.18 -7.25 4.97
C GLN A 30 11.58 -8.13 3.86
N PRO A 31 12.40 -8.66 2.94
CA PRO A 31 11.94 -9.61 1.94
C PRO A 31 11.50 -10.91 2.60
N ARG A 32 10.43 -11.50 2.07
CA ARG A 32 9.95 -12.79 2.57
C ARG A 32 10.97 -13.89 2.28
N PRO A 33 11.25 -14.80 3.22
CA PRO A 33 12.16 -15.91 2.99
C PRO A 33 11.65 -16.83 1.86
N ILE A 34 12.57 -17.47 1.17
CA ILE A 34 12.27 -18.40 0.06
C ILE A 34 12.00 -19.78 0.63
N ARG A 35 10.79 -20.32 0.39
CA ARG A 35 10.53 -21.71 0.73
C ARG A 35 11.23 -22.63 -0.27
N LYS A 36 11.87 -23.68 0.21
CA LYS A 36 12.54 -24.70 -0.62
C LYS A 36 11.61 -25.24 -1.72
N LEU A 37 10.36 -25.55 -1.37
CA LEU A 37 9.37 -25.95 -2.35
C LEU A 37 9.15 -24.91 -3.47
N THR A 38 9.12 -23.64 -3.14
CA THR A 38 8.96 -22.58 -4.15
C THR A 38 10.15 -22.53 -5.09
N LEU A 39 11.35 -22.69 -4.57
CA LEU A 39 12.58 -22.73 -5.35
C LEU A 39 12.58 -23.94 -6.31
N GLU A 40 12.26 -25.13 -5.82
CA GLU A 40 12.20 -26.33 -6.64
C GLU A 40 11.10 -26.26 -7.72
N LEU A 41 9.92 -25.69 -7.40
CA LEU A 41 8.87 -25.48 -8.39
C LEU A 41 9.30 -24.49 -9.48
N GLU A 42 10.04 -23.45 -9.15
CA GLU A 42 10.53 -22.48 -10.11
C GLU A 42 11.60 -23.11 -11.03
N ILE A 43 12.52 -23.87 -10.47
CA ILE A 43 13.52 -24.61 -11.23
C ILE A 43 12.83 -25.60 -12.18
N ASN A 44 11.91 -26.40 -11.72
CA ASN A 44 11.19 -27.38 -12.54
C ASN A 44 10.39 -26.73 -13.67
N ARG A 45 9.80 -25.55 -13.41
CA ARG A 45 8.99 -24.84 -14.41
C ARG A 45 9.81 -24.18 -15.51
N HIS A 46 10.92 -23.58 -15.17
CA HIS A 46 11.68 -22.71 -16.09
C HIS A 46 13.08 -23.24 -16.45
N HIS A 47 13.65 -24.14 -15.67
CA HIS A 47 15.00 -24.64 -15.80
C HIS A 47 15.11 -26.18 -15.71
N GLY A 48 14.00 -26.88 -15.88
CA GLY A 48 13.97 -28.35 -15.71
C GLY A 48 14.90 -29.13 -16.62
N ASP A 49 15.16 -28.67 -17.84
CA ASP A 49 16.10 -29.31 -18.76
C ASP A 49 17.55 -29.06 -18.36
N GLU A 50 17.86 -27.83 -17.91
CA GLU A 50 19.16 -27.45 -17.38
C GLU A 50 19.50 -28.22 -16.11
N ASP A 51 18.53 -28.36 -15.16
CA ASP A 51 18.71 -29.13 -13.92
C ASP A 51 18.98 -30.61 -14.19
N ARG A 52 18.28 -31.22 -15.18
CA ARG A 52 18.48 -32.62 -15.57
C ARG A 52 19.83 -32.87 -16.24
N ALA A 53 20.33 -31.93 -17.00
CA ALA A 53 21.59 -32.01 -17.72
C ALA A 53 22.82 -31.69 -16.86
N ALA A 54 22.63 -31.01 -15.70
CA ALA A 54 23.72 -30.55 -14.85
C ALA A 54 24.22 -31.65 -13.90
N ASP A 55 25.52 -31.59 -13.63
CA ASP A 55 26.13 -32.32 -12.51
C ASP A 55 25.76 -31.69 -11.16
N GLU A 56 26.19 -32.28 -10.05
CA GLU A 56 25.84 -31.78 -8.70
C GLU A 56 26.32 -30.34 -8.45
N ALA A 57 27.48 -29.95 -8.99
CA ALA A 57 28.00 -28.58 -8.88
C ALA A 57 27.13 -27.60 -9.70
N GLY A 58 26.75 -28.01 -10.92
CA GLY A 58 25.85 -27.26 -11.78
C GLY A 58 24.45 -27.08 -11.18
N LYS A 59 23.89 -28.11 -10.57
CA LYS A 59 22.62 -28.04 -9.85
C LYS A 59 22.66 -27.06 -8.67
N LEU A 60 23.75 -27.07 -7.90
CA LEU A 60 23.95 -26.13 -6.82
C LEU A 60 24.02 -24.69 -7.33
N ALA A 61 24.82 -24.46 -8.39
CA ALA A 61 24.93 -23.14 -9.02
C ALA A 61 23.59 -22.66 -9.58
N LEU A 62 22.80 -23.54 -10.20
CA LEU A 62 21.47 -23.25 -10.70
C LEU A 62 20.53 -22.81 -9.56
N ARG A 63 20.50 -23.58 -8.44
CA ARG A 63 19.70 -23.25 -7.27
C ARG A 63 20.05 -21.88 -6.69
N GLN A 64 21.34 -21.57 -6.58
CA GLN A 64 21.82 -20.27 -6.10
C GLN A 64 21.37 -19.13 -7.03
N ARG A 65 21.53 -19.31 -8.36
CA ARG A 65 21.12 -18.33 -9.35
C ARG A 65 19.61 -18.05 -9.28
N VAL A 66 18.77 -19.09 -9.30
CA VAL A 66 17.32 -18.96 -9.24
C VAL A 66 16.87 -18.36 -7.89
N ALA A 67 17.49 -18.75 -6.78
CA ALA A 67 17.23 -18.16 -5.48
C ALA A 67 17.53 -16.65 -5.48
N GLN A 68 18.63 -16.21 -6.10
CA GLN A 68 18.96 -14.79 -6.21
C GLN A 68 17.95 -14.02 -7.08
N GLU A 69 17.44 -14.61 -8.16
CA GLU A 69 16.41 -13.98 -9.01
C GLU A 69 15.09 -13.79 -8.25
N ILE A 70 14.63 -14.82 -7.56
CA ILE A 70 13.45 -14.74 -6.68
C ILE A 70 13.67 -13.68 -5.60
N TYR A 71 14.85 -13.65 -5.00
CA TYR A 71 15.20 -12.73 -3.93
C TYR A 71 15.17 -11.27 -4.40
N ARG A 72 15.74 -10.96 -5.55
CA ARG A 72 15.69 -9.60 -6.15
C ARG A 72 14.25 -9.12 -6.31
N THR A 73 13.36 -10.00 -6.82
CA THR A 73 11.92 -9.67 -6.95
C THR A 73 11.27 -9.42 -5.59
N ARG A 74 11.60 -10.24 -4.58
CA ARG A 74 11.08 -10.07 -3.21
C ARG A 74 11.62 -8.82 -2.52
N CYS A 75 12.87 -8.45 -2.77
CA CYS A 75 13.44 -7.19 -2.28
C CYS A 75 12.69 -5.98 -2.84
N ALA A 76 12.42 -5.94 -4.13
CA ALA A 76 11.64 -4.86 -4.76
C ALA A 76 10.22 -4.77 -4.18
N GLN A 77 9.56 -5.93 -3.96
CA GLN A 77 8.26 -5.98 -3.30
C GLN A 77 8.32 -5.49 -1.84
N ALA A 78 9.35 -5.91 -1.10
CA ALA A 78 9.56 -5.50 0.29
C ALA A 78 9.89 -4.00 0.41
N GLU A 79 10.62 -3.42 -0.54
CA GLU A 79 10.87 -1.98 -0.60
C GLU A 79 9.57 -1.20 -0.79
N THR A 80 8.71 -1.63 -1.72
CA THR A 80 7.38 -1.03 -1.91
C THR A 80 6.52 -1.13 -0.66
N LEU A 81 6.61 -2.25 0.08
CA LEU A 81 5.90 -2.41 1.36
C LEU A 81 6.48 -1.49 2.43
N ALA A 82 7.81 -1.37 2.52
CA ALA A 82 8.48 -0.49 3.46
C ALA A 82 8.11 0.99 3.20
N GLU A 83 8.00 1.43 1.96
CA GLU A 83 7.52 2.77 1.62
C GLU A 83 6.07 3.01 2.07
N ARG A 84 5.19 2.01 1.93
CA ARG A 84 3.81 2.09 2.45
C ARG A 84 3.78 2.17 3.97
N GLU A 85 4.70 1.47 4.64
CA GLU A 85 4.83 1.51 6.09
C GLU A 85 5.28 2.87 6.59
N LEU A 86 6.13 3.61 5.85
CA LEU A 86 6.45 5.00 6.17
C LEU A 86 5.19 5.89 6.20
N VAL A 87 4.28 5.70 5.23
CA VAL A 87 3.00 6.43 5.21
C VAL A 87 2.10 6.01 6.38
N TYR A 88 2.15 4.73 6.76
CA TYR A 88 1.42 4.25 7.94
C TYR A 88 1.97 4.85 9.24
N GLN A 89 3.30 4.91 9.40
CA GLN A 89 3.95 5.60 10.53
C GLN A 89 3.59 7.09 10.55
N LEU A 90 3.60 7.77 9.40
CA LEU A 90 3.15 9.15 9.26
C LEU A 90 1.72 9.33 9.78
N GLY A 91 0.83 8.36 9.50
CA GLY A 91 -0.54 8.38 10.02
C GLY A 91 -0.63 8.40 11.54
N GLY A 92 0.31 7.74 12.24
CA GLY A 92 0.43 7.77 13.70
C GLY A 92 0.81 9.15 14.27
N GLU A 93 1.45 9.97 13.46
CA GLU A 93 1.84 11.34 13.81
C GLU A 93 0.74 12.39 13.54
N VAL A 94 -0.35 12.00 12.88
CA VAL A 94 -1.49 12.89 12.63
C VAL A 94 -2.43 12.87 13.81
N LYS A 95 -2.51 13.99 14.53
CA LYS A 95 -3.38 14.19 15.70
C LYS A 95 -4.67 14.90 15.31
N GLY A 96 -5.71 14.67 16.08
CA GLY A 96 -7.04 15.24 15.88
C GLY A 96 -8.09 14.18 15.67
N THR A 97 -9.36 14.59 15.80
CA THR A 97 -10.52 13.69 15.65
C THR A 97 -10.99 13.68 14.22
N LEU A 98 -11.09 12.50 13.62
CA LEU A 98 -11.65 12.35 12.27
C LEU A 98 -13.19 12.25 12.33
N PRO A 99 -13.90 12.84 11.36
CA PRO A 99 -15.34 12.66 11.21
C PRO A 99 -15.69 11.17 11.05
N LYS A 100 -16.65 10.70 11.84
CA LYS A 100 -17.06 9.27 11.82
C LYS A 100 -17.44 8.80 10.41
N GLN A 101 -18.11 9.65 9.62
CA GLN A 101 -18.54 9.33 8.25
C GLN A 101 -17.34 9.11 7.32
N LEU A 102 -16.27 9.88 7.50
CA LEU A 102 -15.05 9.73 6.69
C LEU A 102 -14.32 8.41 7.03
N VAL A 103 -14.24 8.09 8.32
CA VAL A 103 -13.67 6.81 8.79
C VAL A 103 -14.52 5.64 8.29
N ALA A 104 -15.86 5.72 8.42
CA ALA A 104 -16.76 4.69 7.93
C ALA A 104 -16.66 4.48 6.42
N GLY A 105 -16.58 5.57 5.64
CA GLY A 105 -16.38 5.49 4.18
C GLY A 105 -15.09 4.78 3.81
N ASN A 106 -13.99 5.07 4.52
CA ASN A 106 -12.71 4.40 4.29
C ASN A 106 -12.75 2.92 4.73
N TYR A 107 -13.40 2.61 5.85
CA TYR A 107 -13.61 1.23 6.30
C TYR A 107 -14.35 0.38 5.26
N PHE A 108 -15.44 0.89 4.69
CA PHE A 108 -16.18 0.15 3.65
C PHE A 108 -15.34 -0.04 2.37
N ALA A 109 -14.51 0.94 2.01
CA ALA A 109 -13.59 0.79 0.89
C ALA A 109 -12.55 -0.32 1.14
N GLU A 110 -11.93 -0.36 2.33
CA GLU A 110 -10.98 -1.40 2.73
C GLU A 110 -11.65 -2.78 2.80
N GLN A 111 -12.87 -2.86 3.34
CA GLN A 111 -13.63 -4.11 3.38
C GLN A 111 -13.92 -4.64 1.97
N ARG A 112 -14.30 -3.76 1.05
CA ARG A 112 -14.55 -4.14 -0.35
C ARG A 112 -13.26 -4.65 -1.02
N GLU A 113 -12.15 -3.95 -0.83
CA GLU A 113 -10.85 -4.36 -1.38
C GLU A 113 -10.41 -5.71 -0.80
N PHE A 114 -10.61 -5.92 0.50
CA PHE A 114 -10.33 -7.20 1.15
C PHE A 114 -11.15 -8.34 0.53
N ASN A 115 -12.46 -8.14 0.36
CA ASN A 115 -13.32 -9.15 -0.25
C ASN A 115 -12.91 -9.48 -1.69
N LEU A 116 -12.52 -8.47 -2.49
CA LEU A 116 -12.00 -8.69 -3.84
C LEU A 116 -10.70 -9.51 -3.82
N ARG A 117 -9.83 -9.29 -2.86
CA ARG A 117 -8.60 -10.09 -2.68
C ARG A 117 -8.90 -11.55 -2.30
N LEU A 118 -9.86 -11.79 -1.43
CA LEU A 118 -10.30 -13.15 -1.10
C LEU A 118 -10.83 -13.87 -2.35
N GLN A 119 -11.69 -13.21 -3.13
CA GLN A 119 -12.25 -13.77 -4.36
C GLN A 119 -11.16 -14.07 -5.39
N ALA A 120 -10.22 -13.14 -5.62
CA ALA A 120 -9.11 -13.30 -6.56
C ALA A 120 -8.18 -14.49 -6.20
N ASN A 121 -8.10 -14.83 -4.92
CA ASN A 121 -7.29 -15.95 -4.44
C ASN A 121 -8.11 -17.22 -4.17
N ASN A 122 -9.41 -17.24 -4.49
CA ASN A 122 -10.34 -18.34 -4.19
C ASN A 122 -10.33 -18.75 -2.71
N VAL A 123 -10.18 -17.78 -1.80
CA VAL A 123 -10.17 -18.02 -0.35
C VAL A 123 -11.53 -17.65 0.23
N ASN A 124 -12.13 -18.58 1.00
CA ASN A 124 -13.35 -18.29 1.74
C ASN A 124 -13.00 -17.51 3.02
N PHE A 125 -13.88 -16.58 3.40
CA PHE A 125 -13.70 -15.74 4.59
C PHE A 125 -13.56 -16.55 5.88
N ASP A 126 -14.38 -17.60 6.06
CA ASP A 126 -14.30 -18.48 7.24
C ASP A 126 -12.98 -19.26 7.31
N GLN A 127 -12.46 -19.70 6.16
CA GLN A 127 -11.15 -20.32 6.07
C GLN A 127 -10.03 -19.34 6.42
N TYR A 128 -10.13 -18.11 5.92
CA TYR A 128 -9.18 -17.03 6.26
C TYR A 128 -9.14 -16.78 7.78
N LEU A 129 -10.31 -16.67 8.43
CA LEU A 129 -10.39 -16.47 9.88
C LEU A 129 -9.83 -17.65 10.66
N LYS A 130 -10.11 -18.90 10.23
CA LYS A 130 -9.58 -20.11 10.86
C LYS A 130 -8.05 -20.15 10.82
N VAL A 131 -7.45 -19.86 9.65
CA VAL A 131 -5.98 -19.83 9.50
C VAL A 131 -5.35 -18.76 10.40
N ARG A 132 -6.03 -17.64 10.62
CA ARG A 132 -5.56 -16.55 11.49
C ARG A 132 -5.93 -16.74 12.96
N ASN A 133 -6.71 -17.78 13.28
CA ASN A 133 -7.28 -17.99 14.62
C ASN A 133 -7.96 -16.73 15.18
N GLN A 134 -8.80 -16.10 14.34
CA GLN A 134 -9.49 -14.84 14.64
C GLN A 134 -11.00 -15.02 14.61
N THR A 135 -11.73 -14.27 15.48
CA THR A 135 -13.17 -14.10 15.35
C THR A 135 -13.52 -13.00 14.34
N VAL A 136 -14.78 -13.00 13.90
CA VAL A 136 -15.30 -11.96 13.00
C VAL A 136 -15.20 -10.57 13.65
N GLU A 137 -15.47 -10.48 14.94
CA GLU A 137 -15.42 -9.23 15.71
C GLU A 137 -13.98 -8.70 15.81
N GLN A 138 -13.03 -9.57 16.10
CA GLN A 138 -11.61 -9.22 16.13
C GLN A 138 -11.12 -8.73 14.76
N PHE A 139 -11.51 -9.44 13.69
CA PHE A 139 -11.18 -9.04 12.33
C PHE A 139 -11.79 -7.66 11.97
N ARG A 140 -13.06 -7.42 12.31
CA ARG A 140 -13.71 -6.13 12.05
C ARG A 140 -13.03 -4.99 12.80
N ALA A 141 -12.66 -5.22 14.05
CA ALA A 141 -11.95 -4.23 14.87
C ALA A 141 -10.58 -3.90 14.28
N GLU A 142 -9.81 -4.93 13.87
CA GLU A 142 -8.51 -4.77 13.20
C GLU A 142 -8.65 -4.01 11.88
N LEU A 143 -9.63 -4.38 11.05
CA LEU A 143 -9.89 -3.72 9.77
C LEU A 143 -10.29 -2.25 9.96
N HIS A 144 -11.11 -1.96 10.98
CA HIS A 144 -11.52 -0.58 11.28
C HIS A 144 -10.33 0.28 11.74
N ALA A 145 -9.53 -0.23 12.67
CA ALA A 145 -8.33 0.46 13.14
C ALA A 145 -7.32 0.68 11.99
N GLY A 146 -7.09 -0.35 11.16
CA GLY A 146 -6.24 -0.25 9.99
C GLY A 146 -6.75 0.76 8.95
N ALA A 147 -8.07 0.80 8.71
CA ALA A 147 -8.71 1.76 7.81
C ALA A 147 -8.56 3.20 8.30
N GLU A 148 -8.74 3.42 9.61
CA GLU A 148 -8.53 4.75 10.22
C GLU A 148 -7.07 5.18 10.10
N GLN A 149 -6.12 4.30 10.41
CA GLN A 149 -4.69 4.59 10.32
C GLN A 149 -4.25 4.92 8.90
N LYS A 150 -4.73 4.16 7.90
CA LYS A 150 -4.47 4.46 6.47
C LYS A 150 -5.05 5.81 6.06
N LEU A 151 -6.25 6.14 6.55
CA LEU A 151 -6.87 7.43 6.29
C LEU A 151 -6.03 8.56 6.89
N ARG A 152 -5.54 8.42 8.12
CA ARG A 152 -4.63 9.36 8.77
C ARG A 152 -3.34 9.53 7.97
N GLY A 153 -2.75 8.44 7.46
CA GLY A 153 -1.57 8.48 6.60
C GLY A 153 -1.81 9.29 5.32
N ARG A 154 -2.95 9.07 4.64
CA ARG A 154 -3.32 9.83 3.44
C ARG A 154 -3.53 11.32 3.74
N LEU A 155 -4.19 11.66 4.85
CA LEU A 155 -4.35 13.04 5.27
C LEU A 155 -3.02 13.65 5.69
N GLY A 156 -2.16 12.88 6.36
CA GLY A 156 -0.79 13.28 6.71
C GLY A 156 0.03 13.68 5.48
N LEU A 157 -0.06 12.93 4.37
CA LEU A 157 0.60 13.31 3.13
C LEU A 157 0.11 14.66 2.58
N LEU A 158 -1.19 14.96 2.69
CA LEU A 158 -1.70 16.27 2.26
C LEU A 158 -1.23 17.40 3.18
N LEU A 159 -1.11 17.13 4.49
CA LEU A 159 -0.53 18.10 5.43
C LEU A 159 0.97 18.33 5.18
N VAL A 160 1.73 17.29 4.84
CA VAL A 160 3.12 17.43 4.39
C VAL A 160 3.19 18.24 3.11
N ALA A 161 2.32 17.95 2.13
CA ALA A 161 2.28 18.70 0.88
C ALA A 161 1.98 20.18 1.07
N GLU A 162 1.12 20.53 2.03
CA GLU A 162 0.84 21.91 2.40
C GLU A 162 2.06 22.58 3.04
N LYS A 163 2.66 21.91 4.01
CA LYS A 163 3.79 22.43 4.79
C LYS A 163 5.05 22.64 3.94
N GLU A 164 5.31 21.71 3.01
CA GLU A 164 6.48 21.71 2.13
C GLU A 164 6.19 22.32 0.75
N GLN A 165 5.00 22.92 0.56
CA GLN A 165 4.59 23.60 -0.70
C GLN A 165 4.69 22.70 -1.94
N LEU A 166 4.30 21.41 -1.79
CA LEU A 166 4.40 20.38 -2.84
C LEU A 166 3.15 20.26 -3.71
N TRP A 167 2.19 21.17 -3.55
CA TRP A 167 0.99 21.20 -4.37
C TRP A 167 1.33 21.49 -5.83
N PRO A 168 0.73 20.76 -6.79
CA PRO A 168 0.92 21.07 -8.20
C PRO A 168 0.28 22.41 -8.57
N THR A 169 0.89 23.10 -9.53
CA THR A 169 0.30 24.26 -10.19
C THR A 169 -0.87 23.86 -11.09
N GLU A 170 -1.74 24.78 -11.44
CA GLU A 170 -2.83 24.50 -12.38
C GLU A 170 -2.32 24.03 -13.75
N ALA A 171 -1.19 24.58 -14.22
CA ALA A 171 -0.56 24.16 -15.48
C ALA A 171 -0.09 22.69 -15.43
N GLU A 172 0.45 22.22 -14.30
CA GLU A 172 0.85 20.82 -14.14
C GLU A 172 -0.37 19.88 -14.09
N VAL A 173 -1.47 20.32 -13.46
CA VAL A 173 -2.73 19.56 -13.47
C VAL A 173 -3.29 19.47 -14.88
N ASP A 174 -3.27 20.57 -15.65
CA ASP A 174 -3.72 20.58 -17.05
C ASP A 174 -2.86 19.69 -17.93
N ALA A 175 -1.54 19.73 -17.78
CA ALA A 175 -0.62 18.85 -18.50
C ALA A 175 -0.87 17.37 -18.18
N ALA A 176 -1.13 17.04 -16.92
CA ALA A 176 -1.45 15.66 -16.51
C ALA A 176 -2.80 15.19 -17.10
N LEU A 177 -3.80 16.08 -17.18
CA LEU A 177 -5.08 15.81 -17.82
C LEU A 177 -4.95 15.62 -19.34
N ALA A 178 -4.13 16.46 -19.99
CA ALA A 178 -3.88 16.37 -21.44
C ALA A 178 -3.18 15.06 -21.84
N GLY A 179 -2.38 14.48 -20.96
CA GLY A 179 -1.74 13.18 -21.16
C GLY A 179 -2.71 11.99 -21.11
N TRP A 180 -3.91 12.17 -20.58
CA TRP A 180 -4.96 11.16 -20.58
C TRP A 180 -5.68 11.12 -21.93
N LYS A 181 -5.35 10.16 -22.75
CA LYS A 181 -5.99 9.92 -24.06
C LYS A 181 -7.40 9.33 -23.84
N GLY A 182 -8.39 10.19 -23.62
CA GLY A 182 -9.79 9.79 -23.52
C GLY A 182 -10.72 10.97 -23.74
N GLU A 183 -11.78 10.77 -24.51
CA GLU A 183 -12.84 11.76 -24.83
C GLU A 183 -13.74 12.11 -23.62
N ARG A 184 -13.24 12.06 -22.40
CA ARG A 184 -14.04 12.35 -21.21
C ARG A 184 -13.83 13.78 -20.76
N THR A 185 -14.91 14.56 -20.74
CA THR A 185 -15.01 15.79 -19.94
C THR A 185 -14.84 15.39 -18.47
N PHE A 186 -13.73 15.84 -17.85
CA PHE A 186 -13.47 15.56 -16.44
C PHE A 186 -14.35 16.47 -15.57
N PRO A 187 -15.23 15.92 -14.70
CA PRO A 187 -15.92 16.69 -13.70
C PRO A 187 -14.90 17.43 -12.81
N SER A 188 -15.28 18.59 -12.27
CA SER A 188 -14.43 19.38 -11.35
C SER A 188 -13.89 18.58 -10.17
N ASN A 189 -14.62 17.53 -9.76
CA ASN A 189 -14.22 16.61 -8.70
C ASN A 189 -13.01 15.74 -9.11
N ASP A 190 -12.86 15.39 -10.38
CA ASP A 190 -11.72 14.57 -10.85
C ASP A 190 -10.45 15.41 -10.93
N ARG A 191 -10.56 16.69 -11.31
CA ARG A 191 -9.45 17.67 -11.23
C ARG A 191 -8.90 17.78 -9.81
N ARG A 192 -9.80 17.93 -8.82
CA ARG A 192 -9.40 18.00 -7.41
C ARG A 192 -8.74 16.71 -6.94
N LYS A 193 -9.27 15.54 -7.31
CA LYS A 193 -8.66 14.24 -6.98
C LYS A 193 -7.28 14.09 -7.60
N LEU A 194 -7.11 14.49 -8.87
CA LEU A 194 -5.81 14.45 -9.54
C LEU A 194 -4.80 15.37 -8.84
N ARG A 195 -5.19 16.60 -8.53
CA ARG A 195 -4.37 17.57 -7.78
C ARG A 195 -3.91 16.98 -6.43
N GLN A 196 -4.85 16.41 -5.67
CA GLN A 196 -4.54 15.73 -4.41
C GLN A 196 -3.65 14.50 -4.61
N GLY A 197 -3.85 13.73 -5.67
CA GLY A 197 -3.02 12.58 -6.02
C GLY A 197 -1.58 12.96 -6.29
N ILE A 198 -1.34 14.00 -7.10
CA ILE A 198 0.00 14.52 -7.40
C ILE A 198 0.67 15.05 -6.11
N ALA A 199 -0.07 15.85 -5.31
CA ALA A 199 0.44 16.37 -4.04
C ALA A 199 0.83 15.24 -3.09
N SER A 200 -0.03 14.22 -2.93
CA SER A 200 0.25 13.05 -2.10
C SER A 200 1.45 12.25 -2.58
N GLN A 201 1.61 12.08 -3.89
CA GLN A 201 2.77 11.40 -4.47
C GLN A 201 4.08 12.16 -4.19
N ARG A 202 4.09 13.47 -4.36
CA ARG A 202 5.23 14.33 -4.05
C ARG A 202 5.57 14.31 -2.56
N ALA A 203 4.55 14.35 -1.70
CA ALA A 203 4.72 14.26 -0.25
C ALA A 203 5.27 12.89 0.18
N ALA A 204 4.79 11.80 -0.43
CA ALA A 204 5.32 10.46 -0.17
C ALA A 204 6.80 10.35 -0.59
N ALA A 205 7.16 10.89 -1.75
CA ALA A 205 8.56 10.96 -2.20
C ALA A 205 9.42 11.82 -1.24
N PHE A 206 8.88 12.92 -0.75
CA PHE A 206 9.55 13.75 0.25
C PHE A 206 9.79 12.99 1.56
N VAL A 207 8.76 12.36 2.12
CA VAL A 207 8.88 11.55 3.35
C VAL A 207 9.88 10.42 3.15
N ARG A 208 9.85 9.74 1.98
CA ARG A 208 10.80 8.69 1.63
C ARG A 208 12.25 9.21 1.60
N ALA A 209 12.48 10.36 0.96
CA ALA A 209 13.81 10.97 0.85
C ALA A 209 14.39 11.40 2.21
N HIS A 210 13.52 11.77 3.17
CA HIS A 210 13.89 12.18 4.52
C HIS A 210 13.71 11.08 5.58
N SER A 211 13.65 9.81 5.14
CA SER A 211 13.55 8.63 6.00
C SER A 211 14.65 7.64 5.64
N THR A 212 14.99 6.74 6.56
CA THR A 212 15.99 5.70 6.35
C THR A 212 15.31 4.37 6.10
N LEU A 213 15.47 3.80 4.92
CA LEU A 213 15.18 2.38 4.70
C LEU A 213 16.43 1.57 4.96
N THR A 214 16.35 0.67 5.96
CA THR A 214 17.45 -0.26 6.24
C THR A 214 17.48 -1.31 5.13
N PRO A 215 18.64 -1.50 4.44
CA PRO A 215 18.74 -2.45 3.34
C PRO A 215 18.45 -3.89 3.81
N PRO A 216 17.92 -4.74 2.94
CA PRO A 216 17.72 -6.15 3.25
C PRO A 216 19.05 -6.88 3.42
N PRO A 217 19.06 -8.11 4.01
CA PRO A 217 20.23 -8.97 4.02
C PRO A 217 20.81 -9.17 2.62
N ALA A 218 22.14 -9.39 2.52
CA ALA A 218 22.79 -9.57 1.23
C ALA A 218 22.37 -10.89 0.54
N GLU A 219 22.05 -11.90 1.33
CA GLU A 219 21.70 -13.24 0.85
C GLU A 219 20.25 -13.62 1.17
N PRO A 220 19.62 -14.41 0.28
CA PRO A 220 18.29 -14.91 0.53
C PRO A 220 18.26 -15.92 1.69
N GLU A 221 17.29 -15.77 2.58
CA GLU A 221 16.96 -16.81 3.55
C GLU A 221 16.11 -17.88 2.85
N ILE A 222 16.61 -19.14 2.88
CA ILE A 222 15.89 -20.31 2.36
C ILE A 222 15.41 -21.12 3.56
N ILE A 223 14.08 -21.28 3.67
CA ILE A 223 13.44 -22.04 4.74
C ILE A 223 12.82 -23.33 4.22
N GLU A 224 12.87 -24.36 5.00
CA GLU A 224 12.03 -25.54 4.80
C GLU A 224 10.58 -25.18 5.10
N ALA A 225 9.61 -25.85 4.46
CA ALA A 225 8.20 -25.60 4.76
C ALA A 225 7.97 -25.75 6.26
N ALA A 226 7.41 -24.75 6.91
CA ALA A 226 6.84 -24.96 8.23
C ALA A 226 5.70 -25.98 8.08
N GLU A 227 5.75 -27.02 8.90
CA GLU A 227 4.72 -28.04 9.04
C GLU A 227 3.33 -27.42 9.28
#